data_e5c749779ea7b6341d5bebeeda9c8221
#
_entry.id   e5c749779ea7b6341d5bebeeda9c8221
#
_cell.length_a   1.000
_cell.length_b   1.000
_cell.length_c   1.000
_cell.angle_alpha   90.00
_cell.angle_beta   90.00
_cell.angle_gamma   90.00
#
_symmetry.space_group_name_H-M   'P 1'
#
loop_
_entity.id
_entity.type
_entity.pdbx_description
1 polymer ?
#
loop_
_entity_poly.entity_id
_entity_poly.type
_entity_poly.pdbx_seq_one_letter_code
_entity_poly.pdbx_strand_id
1 'polypeptide(L)'
;MDKFWLKPILIFIIVIFLLPSGVVTAQDTSPSGPIYIIQEGDSLWEIALRFHVTQEELANANEIFNADQIRVGQQLIIPGLEEIQGILTTQPVGFGENLRSLSLQHHIPTQSLKRLNHITSPNELYAGYSLVIPQNDVSTTSGKRVALDAGQTMLELAILNNTDSWSMMVNNDSKNSWSLLPGEVLRAPGEDATGPGALPPAITSINITGLTQGETAEIRVAGEADLSLSGSIFDHTLNFFSDTEKQYVALQGVHAMAEPGLYPLNLQVSSPDKSLYDFSQMVLVKAGDFPYDRSLPVDPATLDPETNRTENELWSSLSSVVSPEKLWTGDFSPPVDPAFAECYSSRFGNRRSYNGGEYLYFHTGLDFCGQVGDPIYAAASGVVVFADTLTVRGKATMIDHGWGIYTAYMHQSEIFVSVGEHVEKDQLIGLVGNTGRVEGPHLHFEVLVGGIQSNPLNWLNQEYP
;
A
#
# COMPACT_ATOMS: atom_id res chain seq x y z
N MET A 1 -120.13 20.06 -3.07
CA MET A 1 -119.21 20.60 -4.10
C MET A 1 -118.10 21.32 -3.35
N ASP A 2 -117.21 20.58 -2.83
CA ASP A 2 -116.20 21.05 -1.87
C ASP A 2 -114.81 20.98 -2.51
N LYS A 3 -114.18 22.11 -2.56
CA LYS A 3 -112.79 22.24 -3.05
C LYS A 3 -111.83 21.97 -1.91
N PHE A 4 -111.11 20.85 -1.96
CA PHE A 4 -109.97 20.60 -1.09
C PHE A 4 -108.74 21.37 -1.57
N TRP A 5 -108.16 22.19 -0.71
CA TRP A 5 -106.86 22.83 -0.89
C TRP A 5 -105.78 21.98 -0.24
N LEU A 6 -104.87 21.42 -1.07
CA LEU A 6 -103.67 20.87 -0.60
C LEU A 6 -102.60 21.95 -0.35
N LYS A 7 -102.12 22.03 0.84
CA LYS A 7 -100.94 22.87 1.19
C LYS A 7 -99.65 22.09 0.86
N PRO A 8 -98.64 22.70 0.22
CA PRO A 8 -97.35 22.04 -0.01
C PRO A 8 -96.53 21.98 1.29
N ILE A 9 -96.11 20.80 1.71
CA ILE A 9 -95.10 20.58 2.79
C ILE A 9 -93.75 20.80 2.20
N LEU A 10 -93.03 21.85 2.68
CA LEU A 10 -91.68 22.18 2.31
C LEU A 10 -90.75 21.21 3.14
N ILE A 11 -90.18 20.18 2.51
CA ILE A 11 -89.16 19.34 3.11
C ILE A 11 -87.84 20.05 2.98
N PHE A 12 -87.27 20.45 4.13
CA PHE A 12 -85.91 20.98 4.22
C PHE A 12 -84.96 19.81 4.29
N ILE A 13 -84.26 19.49 3.18
CA ILE A 13 -83.21 18.51 3.16
C ILE A 13 -81.97 19.20 3.70
N ILE A 14 -81.53 18.83 4.94
CA ILE A 14 -80.23 19.19 5.50
C ILE A 14 -79.18 18.27 4.89
N VAL A 15 -78.39 18.75 3.92
CA VAL A 15 -77.26 18.09 3.39
C VAL A 15 -76.07 18.29 4.40
N ILE A 16 -75.84 17.35 5.23
CA ILE A 16 -74.61 17.30 6.08
C ILE A 16 -73.42 16.98 5.19
N PHE A 17 -72.62 17.99 4.86
CA PHE A 17 -71.29 17.77 4.26
C PHE A 17 -70.39 17.11 5.31
N LEU A 18 -70.24 15.80 5.25
CA LEU A 18 -69.15 15.06 5.91
C LEU A 18 -67.84 15.37 5.15
N LEU A 19 -67.10 16.38 5.61
CA LEU A 19 -65.73 16.58 5.24
C LEU A 19 -64.95 15.37 5.75
N PRO A 20 -64.20 14.64 4.90
CA PRO A 20 -63.31 13.63 5.39
C PRO A 20 -62.25 14.34 6.26
N SER A 21 -62.24 14.01 7.55
CA SER A 21 -61.14 14.35 8.44
C SER A 21 -59.90 13.65 7.87
N GLY A 22 -59.12 14.38 7.07
CA GLY A 22 -57.80 13.90 6.68
C GLY A 22 -56.99 13.67 7.98
N VAL A 23 -56.75 12.41 8.29
CA VAL A 23 -55.77 12.06 9.27
C VAL A 23 -54.43 12.53 8.68
N VAL A 24 -53.99 13.72 9.11
CA VAL A 24 -52.61 14.12 8.93
C VAL A 24 -51.82 13.13 9.77
N THR A 25 -51.36 12.06 9.13
CA THR A 25 -50.29 11.26 9.70
C THR A 25 -49.10 12.23 9.81
N ALA A 26 -48.76 12.62 11.03
CA ALA A 26 -47.46 13.22 11.27
C ALA A 26 -46.47 12.26 10.66
N GLN A 27 -45.77 12.72 9.61
CA GLN A 27 -44.67 12.01 9.07
C GLN A 27 -43.67 11.94 10.22
N ASP A 28 -43.41 10.74 10.69
CA ASP A 28 -42.41 10.48 11.74
C ASP A 28 -41.07 10.99 11.21
N THR A 29 -40.73 12.21 11.58
CA THR A 29 -39.48 12.88 11.22
C THR A 29 -38.36 12.41 12.17
N SER A 30 -38.41 11.15 12.57
CA SER A 30 -37.24 10.55 13.23
C SER A 30 -36.05 10.77 12.34
N PRO A 31 -34.94 11.31 12.85
CA PRO A 31 -33.75 11.53 12.05
C PRO A 31 -33.36 10.19 11.40
N SER A 32 -33.27 10.19 10.07
CA SER A 32 -32.88 9.02 9.30
C SER A 32 -31.42 9.17 8.92
N GLY A 33 -30.67 8.08 8.96
CA GLY A 33 -29.27 8.06 8.59
C GLY A 33 -28.59 6.77 9.08
N PRO A 34 -27.34 6.55 8.71
CA PRO A 34 -26.59 5.41 9.19
C PRO A 34 -26.28 5.54 10.68
N ILE A 35 -26.13 4.41 11.35
CA ILE A 35 -25.90 4.32 12.80
C ILE A 35 -24.42 4.09 13.06
N TYR A 36 -23.81 4.97 13.84
CA TYR A 36 -22.48 4.77 14.39
C TYR A 36 -22.56 4.26 15.83
N ILE A 37 -21.79 3.23 16.17
CA ILE A 37 -21.67 2.73 17.53
C ILE A 37 -20.42 3.34 18.16
N ILE A 38 -20.62 4.09 19.27
CA ILE A 38 -19.53 4.75 20.01
C ILE A 38 -18.52 3.70 20.49
N GLN A 39 -17.25 3.94 20.23
CA GLN A 39 -16.12 3.11 20.64
C GLN A 39 -15.39 3.71 21.85
N GLU A 40 -14.52 2.93 22.46
CA GLU A 40 -13.67 3.41 23.55
C GLU A 40 -12.71 4.49 23.05
N GLY A 41 -12.69 5.62 23.74
CA GLY A 41 -11.89 6.80 23.38
C GLY A 41 -12.60 7.80 22.47
N ASP A 42 -13.79 7.50 21.93
CA ASP A 42 -14.54 8.45 21.12
C ASP A 42 -15.07 9.62 21.95
N SER A 43 -15.01 10.82 21.39
CA SER A 43 -15.73 12.00 21.85
C SER A 43 -16.76 12.45 20.81
N LEU A 44 -17.82 13.13 21.24
CA LEU A 44 -18.84 13.64 20.30
C LEU A 44 -18.24 14.60 19.26
N TRP A 45 -17.21 15.36 19.65
CA TRP A 45 -16.49 16.24 18.75
C TRP A 45 -15.71 15.46 17.67
N GLU A 46 -14.97 14.41 18.06
CA GLU A 46 -14.20 13.58 17.12
C GLU A 46 -15.11 12.82 16.16
N ILE A 47 -16.25 12.31 16.66
CA ILE A 47 -17.26 11.66 15.81
C ILE A 47 -17.81 12.67 14.80
N ALA A 48 -18.18 13.86 15.25
CA ALA A 48 -18.69 14.93 14.38
C ALA A 48 -17.65 15.32 13.32
N LEU A 49 -16.38 15.45 13.72
CA LEU A 49 -15.28 15.72 12.80
C LEU A 49 -15.09 14.58 11.79
N ARG A 50 -15.15 13.33 12.25
CA ARG A 50 -15.01 12.12 11.41
C ARG A 50 -16.07 12.07 10.31
N PHE A 51 -17.29 12.45 10.61
CA PHE A 51 -18.42 12.44 9.66
C PHE A 51 -18.70 13.79 9.02
N HIS A 52 -17.87 14.81 9.27
CA HIS A 52 -17.99 16.19 8.75
C HIS A 52 -19.37 16.82 8.98
N VAL A 53 -19.92 16.56 10.13
CA VAL A 53 -21.09 17.23 10.67
C VAL A 53 -20.66 18.13 11.82
N THR A 54 -21.48 19.12 12.16
CA THR A 54 -21.20 19.88 13.38
C THR A 54 -21.55 19.06 14.61
N GLN A 55 -20.87 19.30 15.72
CA GLN A 55 -21.21 18.67 17.00
C GLN A 55 -22.66 18.98 17.41
N GLU A 56 -23.18 20.17 17.05
CA GLU A 56 -24.56 20.57 17.29
C GLU A 56 -25.56 19.77 16.45
N GLU A 57 -25.31 19.58 15.14
CA GLU A 57 -26.15 18.76 14.29
C GLU A 57 -26.19 17.31 14.77
N LEU A 58 -25.01 16.74 15.13
CA LEU A 58 -24.92 15.39 15.66
C LEU A 58 -25.66 15.25 17.01
N ALA A 59 -25.50 16.24 17.91
CA ALA A 59 -26.18 16.26 19.19
C ALA A 59 -27.71 16.36 19.03
N ASN A 60 -28.17 17.26 18.15
CA ASN A 60 -29.58 17.47 17.87
C ASN A 60 -30.24 16.24 17.24
N ALA A 61 -29.58 15.59 16.27
CA ALA A 61 -30.09 14.39 15.63
C ALA A 61 -30.24 13.20 16.61
N ASN A 62 -29.51 13.21 17.72
CA ASN A 62 -29.47 12.14 18.70
C ASN A 62 -30.03 12.54 20.09
N GLU A 63 -30.67 13.71 20.21
CA GLU A 63 -31.23 14.22 21.44
C GLU A 63 -30.20 14.29 22.62
N ILE A 64 -28.93 14.59 22.29
CA ILE A 64 -27.84 14.69 23.25
C ILE A 64 -27.75 16.13 23.79
N PHE A 65 -28.10 16.32 25.04
CA PHE A 65 -28.07 17.64 25.71
C PHE A 65 -26.71 17.94 26.35
N ASN A 66 -25.89 16.91 26.61
CA ASN A 66 -24.56 17.04 27.18
C ASN A 66 -23.58 16.11 26.51
N ALA A 67 -22.60 16.69 25.81
CA ALA A 67 -21.57 15.96 25.05
C ALA A 67 -20.70 15.02 25.90
N ASP A 68 -20.57 15.29 27.21
CA ASP A 68 -19.76 14.47 28.11
C ASP A 68 -20.48 13.20 28.58
N GLN A 69 -21.74 13.00 28.21
CA GLN A 69 -22.58 11.89 28.69
C GLN A 69 -22.72 10.74 27.69
N ILE A 70 -21.99 10.81 26.55
CA ILE A 70 -21.95 9.68 25.59
C ILE A 70 -21.29 8.46 26.24
N ARG A 71 -21.69 7.26 25.79
CA ARG A 71 -21.22 5.98 26.36
C ARG A 71 -20.76 5.03 25.25
N VAL A 72 -19.72 4.27 25.51
CA VAL A 72 -19.29 3.17 24.64
C VAL A 72 -20.47 2.21 24.41
N GLY A 73 -20.68 1.84 23.15
CA GLY A 73 -21.82 1.03 22.72
C GLY A 73 -23.12 1.80 22.44
N GLN A 74 -23.20 3.10 22.77
CA GLN A 74 -24.35 3.92 22.41
C GLN A 74 -24.41 4.09 20.89
N GLN A 75 -25.61 4.00 20.33
CA GLN A 75 -25.87 4.22 18.92
C GLN A 75 -26.13 5.69 18.62
N LEU A 76 -25.47 6.21 17.61
CA LEU A 76 -25.66 7.57 17.10
C LEU A 76 -26.12 7.53 15.63
N ILE A 77 -27.18 8.25 15.33
CA ILE A 77 -27.59 8.53 13.95
C ILE A 77 -26.68 9.64 13.40
N ILE A 78 -26.07 9.41 12.25
CA ILE A 78 -25.24 10.41 11.56
C ILE A 78 -26.12 11.18 10.61
N PRO A 79 -26.39 12.48 10.83
CA PRO A 79 -27.22 13.29 9.97
C PRO A 79 -26.52 13.61 8.64
N GLY A 80 -27.29 13.97 7.60
CA GLY A 80 -26.77 14.34 6.28
C GLY A 80 -26.41 13.16 5.37
N LEU A 81 -26.68 11.91 5.82
CA LEU A 81 -26.41 10.67 5.10
C LEU A 81 -27.67 9.78 5.02
N GLU A 82 -28.85 10.40 4.84
CA GLU A 82 -30.16 9.73 4.94
C GLU A 82 -30.36 8.63 3.88
N GLU A 83 -29.63 8.68 2.79
CA GLU A 83 -29.63 7.65 1.72
C GLU A 83 -28.86 6.38 2.08
N ILE A 84 -28.07 6.42 3.18
CA ILE A 84 -27.29 5.30 3.69
C ILE A 84 -28.00 4.74 4.92
N GLN A 85 -28.20 3.43 4.96
CA GLN A 85 -28.83 2.74 6.09
C GLN A 85 -27.89 1.67 6.63
N GLY A 86 -28.05 1.33 7.90
CA GLY A 86 -27.29 0.27 8.58
C GLY A 86 -26.29 0.81 9.62
N ILE A 87 -25.63 -0.13 10.30
CA ILE A 87 -24.61 0.18 11.30
C ILE A 87 -23.29 0.44 10.57
N LEU A 88 -22.67 1.59 10.85
CA LEU A 88 -21.36 1.91 10.30
C LEU A 88 -20.26 1.08 10.98
N THR A 89 -19.38 0.56 10.17
CA THR A 89 -18.13 -0.12 10.59
C THR A 89 -16.97 0.36 9.76
N THR A 90 -15.75 0.04 10.14
CA THR A 90 -14.54 0.33 9.38
C THR A 90 -13.93 -0.96 8.83
N GLN A 91 -13.48 -0.90 7.59
CA GLN A 91 -12.80 -1.99 6.92
C GLN A 91 -11.55 -1.46 6.22
N PRO A 92 -10.38 -2.12 6.34
CA PRO A 92 -9.22 -1.73 5.55
C PRO A 92 -9.46 -2.07 4.08
N VAL A 93 -9.13 -1.13 3.21
CA VAL A 93 -9.14 -1.35 1.76
C VAL A 93 -8.04 -2.35 1.40
N GLY A 94 -8.39 -3.42 0.71
CA GLY A 94 -7.45 -4.44 0.26
C GLY A 94 -6.67 -4.01 -0.99
N PHE A 95 -5.56 -4.72 -1.26
CA PHE A 95 -4.92 -4.63 -2.55
C PHE A 95 -5.85 -5.14 -3.66
N GLY A 96 -5.94 -4.39 -4.75
CA GLY A 96 -6.83 -4.72 -5.87
C GLY A 96 -8.27 -4.27 -5.68
N GLU A 97 -8.56 -3.44 -4.69
CA GLU A 97 -9.86 -2.79 -4.51
C GLU A 97 -9.80 -1.32 -4.92
N ASN A 98 -10.86 -0.84 -5.54
CA ASN A 98 -11.07 0.56 -5.85
C ASN A 98 -12.49 0.99 -5.47
N LEU A 99 -12.80 2.28 -5.61
CA LEU A 99 -14.14 2.80 -5.26
C LEU A 99 -15.28 2.08 -5.95
N ARG A 100 -15.08 1.66 -7.20
CA ARG A 100 -16.11 0.94 -7.96
C ARG A 100 -16.29 -0.48 -7.45
N SER A 101 -15.19 -1.23 -7.25
CA SER A 101 -15.26 -2.59 -6.72
C SER A 101 -15.91 -2.63 -5.33
N LEU A 102 -15.55 -1.68 -4.46
CA LEU A 102 -16.12 -1.53 -3.12
C LEU A 102 -17.59 -1.10 -3.17
N SER A 103 -17.95 -0.19 -4.08
CA SER A 103 -19.36 0.22 -4.32
C SER A 103 -20.23 -0.98 -4.71
N LEU A 104 -19.75 -1.83 -5.63
CA LEU A 104 -20.45 -3.04 -6.05
C LEU A 104 -20.52 -4.08 -4.94
N GLN A 105 -19.43 -4.29 -4.21
CA GLN A 105 -19.33 -5.26 -3.12
C GLN A 105 -20.28 -4.95 -1.97
N HIS A 106 -20.40 -3.68 -1.59
CA HIS A 106 -21.21 -3.24 -0.47
C HIS A 106 -22.61 -2.75 -0.87
N HIS A 107 -22.94 -2.80 -2.16
CA HIS A 107 -24.23 -2.28 -2.71
C HIS A 107 -24.51 -0.82 -2.32
N ILE A 108 -23.47 0.01 -2.28
CA ILE A 108 -23.54 1.42 -1.96
C ILE A 108 -23.18 2.23 -3.21
N PRO A 109 -23.98 3.20 -3.63
CA PRO A 109 -23.62 4.08 -4.74
C PRO A 109 -22.23 4.71 -4.51
N THR A 110 -21.37 4.73 -5.52
CA THR A 110 -20.00 5.29 -5.42
C THR A 110 -20.00 6.70 -4.84
N GLN A 111 -21.02 7.53 -5.17
CA GLN A 111 -21.14 8.88 -4.65
C GLN A 111 -21.40 8.91 -3.14
N SER A 112 -22.24 8.00 -2.63
CA SER A 112 -22.55 7.88 -1.21
C SER A 112 -21.33 7.36 -0.45
N LEU A 113 -20.60 6.39 -1.04
CA LEU A 113 -19.34 5.88 -0.47
C LEU A 113 -18.28 6.99 -0.37
N LYS A 114 -18.15 7.83 -1.40
CA LYS A 114 -17.27 9.01 -1.39
C LYS A 114 -17.66 10.00 -0.30
N ARG A 115 -18.94 10.33 -0.19
CA ARG A 115 -19.45 11.27 0.83
C ARG A 115 -19.19 10.74 2.24
N LEU A 116 -19.49 9.46 2.48
CA LEU A 116 -19.30 8.82 3.78
C LEU A 116 -17.84 8.83 4.24
N ASN A 117 -16.89 8.75 3.29
CA ASN A 117 -15.45 8.68 3.56
C ASN A 117 -14.69 9.94 3.17
N HIS A 118 -15.39 11.00 2.73
CA HIS A 118 -14.81 12.28 2.30
C HIS A 118 -13.75 12.15 1.20
N ILE A 119 -13.89 11.14 0.34
CA ILE A 119 -12.96 10.90 -0.76
C ILE A 119 -13.26 11.89 -1.88
N THR A 120 -12.35 12.81 -2.12
CA THR A 120 -12.45 13.82 -3.18
C THR A 120 -11.72 13.38 -4.45
N SER A 121 -10.66 12.58 -4.30
CA SER A 121 -9.86 12.02 -5.38
C SER A 121 -9.72 10.50 -5.23
N PRO A 122 -9.72 9.73 -6.33
CA PRO A 122 -9.42 8.29 -6.27
C PRO A 122 -8.07 7.96 -5.63
N ASN A 123 -7.10 8.88 -5.71
CA ASN A 123 -5.76 8.71 -5.16
C ASN A 123 -5.71 8.79 -3.62
N GLU A 124 -6.79 9.23 -2.97
CA GLU A 124 -6.91 9.19 -1.51
C GLU A 124 -7.25 7.79 -0.99
N LEU A 125 -7.76 6.92 -1.87
CA LEU A 125 -8.06 5.53 -1.53
C LEU A 125 -6.84 4.66 -1.77
N TYR A 126 -6.12 4.33 -0.71
CA TYR A 126 -4.91 3.50 -0.75
C TYR A 126 -5.14 2.15 -0.05
N ALA A 127 -4.31 1.16 -0.34
CA ALA A 127 -4.34 -0.12 0.35
C ALA A 127 -4.03 0.05 1.84
N GLY A 128 -4.92 -0.46 2.69
CA GLY A 128 -4.88 -0.24 4.15
C GLY A 128 -5.65 1.00 4.63
N TYR A 129 -6.24 1.82 3.72
CA TYR A 129 -7.14 2.91 4.12
C TYR A 129 -8.31 2.37 4.93
N SER A 130 -8.61 2.98 6.07
CA SER A 130 -9.72 2.57 6.93
C SER A 130 -11.03 3.12 6.40
N LEU A 131 -11.68 2.37 5.51
CA LEU A 131 -12.92 2.77 4.86
C LEU A 131 -14.11 2.57 5.79
N VAL A 132 -14.93 3.60 5.97
CA VAL A 132 -16.21 3.52 6.68
C VAL A 132 -17.27 3.02 5.71
N ILE A 133 -17.96 1.95 6.09
CA ILE A 133 -19.03 1.31 5.33
C ILE A 133 -20.20 0.94 6.25
N PRO A 134 -21.45 0.90 5.77
CA PRO A 134 -22.52 0.26 6.53
C PRO A 134 -22.31 -1.26 6.55
N GLN A 135 -22.52 -1.84 7.71
CA GLN A 135 -22.50 -3.29 7.91
C GLN A 135 -23.77 -3.86 7.26
N ASN A 136 -23.62 -4.34 6.04
CA ASN A 136 -24.65 -5.12 5.36
C ASN A 136 -24.21 -6.56 5.36
N ASP A 137 -25.14 -7.50 5.28
CA ASP A 137 -24.81 -8.87 4.93
C ASP A 137 -24.14 -8.82 3.54
N VAL A 138 -22.82 -8.99 3.54
CA VAL A 138 -22.02 -8.91 2.31
C VAL A 138 -22.45 -10.06 1.43
N SER A 139 -23.34 -9.80 0.47
CA SER A 139 -23.52 -10.72 -0.62
C SER A 139 -22.22 -10.68 -1.42
N THR A 140 -21.54 -11.81 -1.51
CA THR A 140 -20.41 -11.97 -2.43
C THR A 140 -20.89 -11.49 -3.80
N THR A 141 -20.24 -10.46 -4.33
CA THR A 141 -20.50 -10.00 -5.71
C THR A 141 -20.34 -11.21 -6.61
N SER A 142 -21.46 -11.78 -7.04
CA SER A 142 -21.43 -12.92 -7.96
C SER A 142 -21.03 -12.42 -9.34
N GLY A 143 -20.08 -13.07 -9.96
CA GLY A 143 -19.70 -12.74 -11.32
C GLY A 143 -18.20 -12.93 -11.58
N LYS A 144 -17.93 -13.40 -12.79
CA LYS A 144 -16.58 -13.57 -13.31
C LYS A 144 -15.96 -12.21 -13.62
N ARG A 145 -14.73 -11.97 -13.21
CA ARG A 145 -13.97 -10.79 -13.65
C ARG A 145 -13.57 -10.95 -15.11
N VAL A 146 -13.82 -9.90 -15.87
CA VAL A 146 -13.42 -9.78 -17.26
C VAL A 146 -12.87 -8.38 -17.50
N ALA A 147 -11.96 -8.21 -18.41
CA ALA A 147 -11.45 -6.88 -18.76
C ALA A 147 -11.81 -6.53 -20.20
N LEU A 148 -12.01 -5.25 -20.46
CA LEU A 148 -12.26 -4.74 -21.78
C LEU A 148 -10.92 -4.55 -22.51
N ASP A 149 -10.70 -5.28 -23.59
CA ASP A 149 -9.47 -5.13 -24.37
C ASP A 149 -9.46 -3.84 -25.20
N ALA A 150 -8.26 -3.40 -25.60
CA ALA A 150 -8.11 -2.24 -26.47
C ALA A 150 -8.79 -2.47 -27.84
N GLY A 151 -9.76 -1.62 -28.19
CA GLY A 151 -10.55 -1.75 -29.41
C GLY A 151 -11.76 -2.68 -29.31
N GLN A 152 -11.94 -3.39 -28.18
CA GLN A 152 -13.11 -4.23 -27.94
C GLN A 152 -14.31 -3.38 -27.52
N THR A 153 -15.48 -3.79 -27.93
CA THR A 153 -16.73 -3.16 -27.51
C THR A 153 -17.40 -3.94 -26.37
N MET A 154 -18.23 -3.26 -25.58
CA MET A 154 -19.06 -3.92 -24.55
C MET A 154 -19.93 -5.05 -25.13
N LEU A 155 -20.41 -4.89 -26.36
CA LEU A 155 -21.22 -5.92 -27.01
C LEU A 155 -20.39 -7.19 -27.29
N GLU A 156 -19.19 -7.02 -27.82
CA GLU A 156 -18.27 -8.15 -28.06
C GLU A 156 -17.90 -8.84 -26.76
N LEU A 157 -17.56 -8.07 -25.71
CA LEU A 157 -17.26 -8.61 -24.39
C LEU A 157 -18.45 -9.37 -23.81
N ALA A 158 -19.67 -8.85 -23.95
CA ALA A 158 -20.88 -9.51 -23.48
C ALA A 158 -21.13 -10.83 -24.23
N ILE A 159 -21.00 -10.85 -25.55
CA ILE A 159 -21.16 -12.06 -26.38
C ILE A 159 -20.13 -13.13 -25.98
N LEU A 160 -18.85 -12.75 -25.79
CA LEU A 160 -17.80 -13.68 -25.37
C LEU A 160 -18.07 -14.29 -23.96
N ASN A 161 -18.86 -13.60 -23.15
CA ASN A 161 -19.22 -14.07 -21.82
C ASN A 161 -20.67 -14.59 -21.73
N ASN A 162 -21.28 -14.97 -22.87
CA ASN A 162 -22.64 -15.54 -22.96
C ASN A 162 -23.71 -14.69 -22.29
N THR A 163 -23.63 -13.38 -22.45
CA THR A 163 -24.57 -12.40 -21.89
C THR A 163 -24.86 -11.28 -22.90
N ASP A 164 -25.64 -10.30 -22.53
CA ASP A 164 -25.96 -9.13 -23.31
C ASP A 164 -25.36 -7.85 -22.67
N SER A 165 -25.21 -6.80 -23.50
CA SER A 165 -24.61 -5.55 -23.05
C SER A 165 -25.42 -4.87 -21.94
N TRP A 166 -26.74 -5.06 -21.89
CA TRP A 166 -27.60 -4.46 -20.86
C TRP A 166 -27.32 -5.11 -19.50
N SER A 167 -27.31 -6.44 -19.46
CA SER A 167 -26.96 -7.21 -18.25
C SER A 167 -25.58 -6.88 -17.75
N MET A 168 -24.59 -6.74 -18.66
CA MET A 168 -23.25 -6.30 -18.30
C MET A 168 -23.25 -4.91 -17.66
N MET A 169 -24.01 -3.95 -18.22
CA MET A 169 -24.07 -2.59 -17.68
C MET A 169 -24.72 -2.56 -16.31
N VAL A 170 -25.84 -3.28 -16.13
CA VAL A 170 -26.56 -3.36 -14.84
C VAL A 170 -25.67 -3.98 -13.75
N ASN A 171 -25.02 -5.10 -14.06
CA ASN A 171 -24.13 -5.78 -13.10
C ASN A 171 -22.91 -4.94 -12.69
N ASN A 172 -22.56 -3.92 -13.47
CA ASN A 172 -21.43 -3.05 -13.23
C ASN A 172 -21.80 -1.62 -12.84
N ASP A 173 -23.04 -1.35 -12.54
CA ASP A 173 -23.57 0.02 -12.26
C ASP A 173 -23.10 1.04 -13.31
N SER A 174 -23.08 0.63 -14.58
CA SER A 174 -22.61 1.44 -15.68
C SER A 174 -23.78 2.10 -16.37
N LYS A 175 -23.76 3.44 -16.50
CA LYS A 175 -24.86 4.21 -17.12
C LYS A 175 -24.91 4.06 -18.64
N ASN A 176 -23.77 3.76 -19.26
CA ASN A 176 -23.66 3.61 -20.71
C ASN A 176 -22.40 2.78 -21.07
N SER A 177 -22.41 2.19 -22.27
CA SER A 177 -21.33 1.32 -22.74
C SER A 177 -20.07 2.04 -23.25
N TRP A 178 -20.15 3.35 -23.49
CA TRP A 178 -19.03 4.16 -24.01
C TRP A 178 -18.25 4.92 -22.94
N SER A 179 -18.62 4.82 -21.68
CA SER A 179 -17.85 5.36 -20.56
C SER A 179 -16.79 4.41 -20.02
N LEU A 180 -16.74 3.20 -20.54
CA LEU A 180 -15.80 2.17 -20.14
C LEU A 180 -14.48 2.30 -20.89
N LEU A 181 -13.39 2.14 -20.17
CA LEU A 181 -12.04 2.28 -20.72
C LEU A 181 -11.42 0.90 -20.99
N PRO A 182 -10.57 0.76 -22.00
CA PRO A 182 -9.74 -0.45 -22.17
C PRO A 182 -8.93 -0.73 -20.88
N GLY A 183 -8.86 -2.00 -20.51
CA GLY A 183 -8.22 -2.45 -19.26
C GLY A 183 -9.12 -2.39 -18.02
N GLU A 184 -10.29 -1.76 -18.11
CA GLU A 184 -11.22 -1.70 -16.98
C GLU A 184 -11.81 -3.07 -16.68
N VAL A 185 -11.74 -3.46 -15.41
CA VAL A 185 -12.25 -4.76 -14.93
C VAL A 185 -13.75 -4.67 -14.66
N LEU A 186 -14.49 -5.59 -15.25
CA LEU A 186 -15.95 -5.68 -15.19
C LEU A 186 -16.37 -7.04 -14.62
N ARG A 187 -17.63 -7.11 -14.18
CA ARG A 187 -18.30 -8.34 -13.76
C ARG A 187 -19.20 -8.88 -14.87
N ALA A 188 -18.90 -10.09 -15.33
CA ALA A 188 -19.74 -10.86 -16.22
C ALA A 188 -20.45 -11.97 -15.45
N PRO A 189 -21.56 -12.56 -15.95
CA PRO A 189 -22.17 -13.74 -15.35
C PRO A 189 -21.18 -14.91 -15.25
N GLY A 190 -21.21 -15.64 -14.14
CA GLY A 190 -20.32 -16.78 -13.87
C GLY A 190 -19.84 -16.78 -12.43
N GLU A 191 -19.02 -17.74 -12.09
CA GLU A 191 -18.35 -17.82 -10.80
C GLU A 191 -16.95 -17.24 -10.92
N ASP A 192 -16.63 -16.26 -10.08
CA ASP A 192 -15.26 -15.77 -9.89
C ASP A 192 -14.84 -16.15 -8.46
N ALA A 193 -14.09 -17.21 -8.35
CA ALA A 193 -13.56 -17.67 -7.06
C ALA A 193 -12.31 -16.89 -6.63
N THR A 194 -11.85 -15.89 -7.39
CA THR A 194 -10.48 -15.40 -7.25
C THR A 194 -10.37 -13.89 -7.18
N GLY A 195 -10.07 -13.40 -5.97
CA GLY A 195 -9.44 -12.11 -5.71
C GLY A 195 -10.32 -10.85 -5.80
N PRO A 196 -9.73 -9.72 -5.42
CA PRO A 196 -10.38 -8.41 -5.39
C PRO A 196 -10.86 -7.91 -6.74
N GLY A 197 -11.95 -7.15 -6.72
CA GLY A 197 -12.74 -6.82 -7.91
C GLY A 197 -12.12 -5.87 -8.92
N ALA A 198 -11.00 -5.23 -8.61
CA ALA A 198 -10.31 -4.32 -9.53
C ALA A 198 -9.02 -4.93 -10.13
N LEU A 199 -8.60 -6.11 -9.67
CA LEU A 199 -7.44 -6.78 -10.25
C LEU A 199 -7.71 -7.28 -11.66
N PRO A 200 -6.73 -7.23 -12.57
CA PRO A 200 -6.79 -7.92 -13.85
C PRO A 200 -7.22 -9.38 -13.68
N PRO A 201 -8.01 -9.95 -14.60
CA PRO A 201 -8.53 -11.33 -14.47
C PRO A 201 -7.44 -12.39 -14.22
N ALA A 202 -6.26 -12.21 -14.81
CA ALA A 202 -5.12 -13.12 -14.67
C ALA A 202 -4.45 -13.09 -13.28
N ILE A 203 -4.73 -12.08 -12.44
CA ILE A 203 -4.16 -11.95 -11.10
C ILE A 203 -5.19 -12.35 -10.05
N THR A 204 -4.81 -13.21 -9.12
CA THR A 204 -5.67 -13.65 -8.03
C THR A 204 -5.48 -12.84 -6.74
N SER A 205 -4.25 -12.40 -6.47
CA SER A 205 -3.94 -11.56 -5.31
C SER A 205 -2.66 -10.75 -5.52
N ILE A 206 -2.59 -9.62 -4.82
CA ILE A 206 -1.38 -8.84 -4.60
C ILE A 206 -1.23 -8.66 -3.10
N ASN A 207 -0.01 -8.80 -2.60
CA ASN A 207 0.34 -8.48 -1.23
C ASN A 207 1.66 -7.70 -1.21
N ILE A 208 1.75 -6.70 -0.34
CA ILE A 208 2.98 -5.91 -0.17
C ILE A 208 3.25 -5.76 1.32
N THR A 209 4.49 -5.98 1.70
CA THR A 209 5.02 -5.75 3.04
C THR A 209 6.24 -4.83 2.96
N GLY A 210 6.75 -4.36 4.10
CA GLY A 210 7.98 -3.55 4.15
C GLY A 210 7.84 -2.12 3.61
N LEU A 211 6.66 -1.51 3.67
CA LEU A 211 6.41 -0.13 3.22
C LEU A 211 6.74 0.90 4.32
N THR A 212 7.92 0.81 4.91
CA THR A 212 8.47 1.78 5.87
C THR A 212 9.81 2.29 5.37
N GLN A 213 10.14 3.55 5.61
CA GLN A 213 11.47 4.08 5.28
C GLN A 213 12.58 3.13 5.77
N GLY A 214 13.52 2.81 4.88
CA GLY A 214 14.66 1.95 5.16
C GLY A 214 14.38 0.45 5.11
N GLU A 215 13.14 0.01 4.93
CA GLU A 215 12.81 -1.41 4.77
C GLU A 215 12.93 -1.88 3.31
N THR A 216 12.80 -3.17 3.11
CA THR A 216 12.64 -3.79 1.79
C THR A 216 11.16 -4.01 1.53
N ALA A 217 10.59 -3.31 0.53
CA ALA A 217 9.27 -3.60 0.03
C ALA A 217 9.31 -4.94 -0.74
N GLU A 218 8.51 -5.89 -0.27
CA GLU A 218 8.31 -7.18 -0.91
C GLU A 218 6.93 -7.20 -1.53
N ILE A 219 6.87 -7.28 -2.88
CA ILE A 219 5.64 -7.30 -3.66
C ILE A 219 5.43 -8.72 -4.17
N ARG A 220 4.41 -9.41 -3.64
CA ARG A 220 3.99 -10.74 -4.09
C ARG A 220 2.75 -10.64 -4.96
N VAL A 221 2.79 -11.24 -6.13
CA VAL A 221 1.67 -11.35 -7.06
C VAL A 221 1.39 -12.83 -7.29
N ALA A 222 0.16 -13.26 -7.02
CA ALA A 222 -0.32 -14.58 -7.38
C ALA A 222 -1.28 -14.47 -8.57
N GLY A 223 -1.19 -15.41 -9.51
CA GLY A 223 -2.01 -15.37 -10.72
C GLY A 223 -1.92 -16.63 -11.56
N GLU A 224 -2.17 -16.48 -12.85
CA GLU A 224 -2.00 -17.56 -13.83
C GLU A 224 -0.51 -17.92 -13.99
N ALA A 225 -0.23 -19.08 -14.55
CA ALA A 225 1.11 -19.45 -14.94
C ALA A 225 1.59 -18.61 -16.13
N ASP A 226 2.91 -18.46 -16.24
CA ASP A 226 3.57 -17.80 -17.40
C ASP A 226 3.15 -16.33 -17.62
N LEU A 227 2.78 -15.59 -16.56
CA LEU A 227 2.57 -14.15 -16.63
C LEU A 227 3.90 -13.42 -16.83
N SER A 228 3.88 -12.41 -17.71
CA SER A 228 4.93 -11.41 -17.77
C SER A 228 4.50 -10.19 -16.96
N LEU A 229 5.24 -9.91 -15.90
CA LEU A 229 4.97 -8.80 -14.99
C LEU A 229 6.08 -7.76 -15.09
N SER A 230 5.70 -6.51 -15.13
CA SER A 230 6.57 -5.36 -14.95
C SER A 230 5.84 -4.29 -14.15
N GLY A 231 6.55 -3.30 -13.62
CA GLY A 231 5.90 -2.26 -12.84
C GLY A 231 6.86 -1.22 -12.31
N SER A 232 6.34 -0.34 -11.46
CA SER A 232 7.13 0.66 -10.76
C SER A 232 6.55 0.99 -9.40
N ILE A 233 7.43 1.35 -8.48
CA ILE A 233 7.11 1.95 -7.18
C ILE A 233 8.23 2.93 -6.82
N PHE A 234 7.95 4.07 -6.19
CA PHE A 234 8.95 5.08 -5.83
C PHE A 234 9.82 5.58 -7.01
N ASP A 235 9.27 5.64 -8.22
CA ASP A 235 9.99 5.92 -9.46
C ASP A 235 11.07 4.88 -9.83
N HIS A 236 11.11 3.72 -9.14
CA HIS A 236 11.96 2.58 -9.46
C HIS A 236 11.19 1.51 -10.21
N THR A 237 11.86 0.91 -11.20
CA THR A 237 11.33 -0.23 -11.95
C THR A 237 11.32 -1.48 -11.06
N LEU A 238 10.19 -2.17 -11.01
CA LEU A 238 10.06 -3.47 -10.35
C LEU A 238 10.46 -4.59 -11.31
N ASN A 239 11.36 -5.43 -10.85
CA ASN A 239 11.76 -6.65 -11.54
C ASN A 239 11.08 -7.83 -10.86
N PHE A 240 10.20 -8.53 -11.58
CA PHE A 240 9.47 -9.67 -11.06
C PHE A 240 10.17 -10.97 -11.42
N PHE A 241 10.30 -11.84 -10.44
CA PHE A 241 10.87 -13.18 -10.58
C PHE A 241 9.82 -14.22 -10.20
N SER A 242 9.84 -15.37 -10.88
CA SER A 242 8.99 -16.50 -10.53
C SER A 242 9.54 -17.18 -9.29
N ASP A 243 8.77 -17.15 -8.21
CA ASP A 243 9.07 -17.87 -6.97
C ASP A 243 8.52 -19.31 -7.04
N THR A 244 7.33 -19.45 -7.61
CA THR A 244 6.70 -20.74 -7.97
C THR A 244 5.94 -20.59 -9.29
N GLU A 245 5.38 -21.68 -9.82
CA GLU A 245 4.66 -21.69 -11.10
C GLU A 245 3.58 -20.58 -11.23
N LYS A 246 3.01 -20.11 -10.10
CA LYS A 246 1.90 -19.13 -10.07
C LYS A 246 2.14 -17.97 -9.11
N GLN A 247 3.35 -17.82 -8.63
CA GLN A 247 3.72 -16.74 -7.72
C GLN A 247 4.94 -16.01 -8.25
N TYR A 248 4.85 -14.69 -8.21
CA TYR A 248 5.87 -13.77 -8.68
C TYR A 248 6.20 -12.81 -7.55
N VAL A 249 7.47 -12.51 -7.41
CA VAL A 249 8.00 -11.63 -6.37
C VAL A 249 8.85 -10.54 -6.98
N ALA A 250 8.70 -9.33 -6.49
CA ALA A 250 9.64 -8.23 -6.70
C ALA A 250 10.08 -7.67 -5.34
N LEU A 251 11.36 -7.33 -5.23
CA LEU A 251 11.95 -6.71 -4.05
C LEU A 251 12.47 -5.32 -4.42
N GLN A 252 12.16 -4.31 -3.59
CA GLN A 252 12.60 -2.94 -3.78
C GLN A 252 12.89 -2.25 -2.45
N GLY A 253 14.07 -1.64 -2.31
CA GLY A 253 14.40 -0.84 -1.12
C GLY A 253 13.53 0.42 -1.03
N VAL A 254 13.09 0.75 0.17
CA VAL A 254 12.44 2.03 0.50
C VAL A 254 13.49 2.97 1.07
N HIS A 255 13.83 4.02 0.34
CA HIS A 255 14.90 4.91 0.74
C HIS A 255 14.66 5.51 2.14
N ALA A 256 15.68 5.49 3.01
CA ALA A 256 15.57 5.99 4.40
C ALA A 256 15.19 7.48 4.50
N MET A 257 15.36 8.24 3.42
CA MET A 257 15.00 9.65 3.34
C MET A 257 13.83 9.90 2.38
N ALA A 258 13.09 8.86 1.93
CA ALA A 258 11.85 9.06 1.19
C ALA A 258 10.85 9.83 2.06
N GLU A 259 10.07 10.72 1.48
CA GLU A 259 9.02 11.39 2.25
C GLU A 259 7.91 10.38 2.60
N PRO A 260 7.50 10.27 3.88
CA PRO A 260 6.35 9.45 4.23
C PRO A 260 5.09 9.96 3.54
N GLY A 261 4.27 9.07 3.00
CA GLY A 261 3.08 9.46 2.26
C GLY A 261 2.60 8.43 1.26
N LEU A 262 1.76 8.86 0.33
CA LEU A 262 1.15 8.00 -0.67
C LEU A 262 2.00 7.95 -1.95
N TYR A 263 2.30 6.73 -2.39
CA TYR A 263 3.03 6.45 -3.62
C TYR A 263 2.23 5.54 -4.53
N PRO A 264 2.27 5.76 -5.86
CA PRO A 264 1.63 4.85 -6.79
C PRO A 264 2.45 3.55 -6.94
N LEU A 265 1.79 2.43 -6.77
CA LEU A 265 2.23 1.14 -7.30
C LEU A 265 1.60 0.98 -8.67
N ASN A 266 2.40 0.82 -9.71
CA ASN A 266 1.93 0.54 -11.05
C ASN A 266 2.42 -0.85 -11.47
N LEU A 267 1.53 -1.65 -12.03
CA LEU A 267 1.82 -2.97 -12.56
C LEU A 267 1.29 -3.08 -13.98
N GLN A 268 2.09 -3.66 -14.85
CA GLN A 268 1.69 -4.11 -16.17
C GLN A 268 1.73 -5.62 -16.21
N VAL A 269 0.64 -6.21 -16.66
CA VAL A 269 0.45 -7.66 -16.67
C VAL A 269 0.17 -8.09 -18.10
N SER A 270 0.98 -8.97 -18.64
CA SER A 270 0.71 -9.64 -19.89
C SER A 270 0.51 -11.12 -19.64
N SER A 271 -0.65 -11.63 -20.07
CA SER A 271 -0.98 -13.05 -19.98
C SER A 271 -0.53 -13.81 -21.24
N PRO A 272 -0.50 -15.18 -21.23
CA PRO A 272 -0.08 -15.98 -22.37
C PRO A 272 -0.88 -15.76 -23.66
N ASP A 273 -2.14 -15.33 -23.55
CA ASP A 273 -2.99 -14.92 -24.68
C ASP A 273 -2.65 -13.53 -25.24
N LYS A 274 -1.64 -12.85 -24.65
CA LYS A 274 -1.14 -11.50 -24.97
C LYS A 274 -2.07 -10.35 -24.61
N SER A 275 -3.09 -10.57 -23.79
CA SER A 275 -3.85 -9.47 -23.20
C SER A 275 -2.93 -8.65 -22.29
N LEU A 276 -2.90 -7.35 -22.48
CA LEU A 276 -2.11 -6.42 -21.67
C LEU A 276 -3.05 -5.64 -20.75
N TYR A 277 -2.79 -5.70 -19.46
CA TYR A 277 -3.55 -4.98 -18.45
C TYR A 277 -2.64 -4.07 -17.65
N ASP A 278 -3.12 -2.87 -17.35
CA ASP A 278 -2.49 -1.93 -16.43
C ASP A 278 -3.28 -1.92 -15.12
N PHE A 279 -2.57 -1.98 -14.00
CA PHE A 279 -3.14 -1.85 -12.66
C PHE A 279 -2.36 -0.77 -11.91
N SER A 280 -3.07 0.12 -11.23
CA SER A 280 -2.45 1.14 -10.39
C SER A 280 -3.23 1.28 -9.08
N GLN A 281 -2.52 1.34 -7.97
CA GLN A 281 -3.09 1.59 -6.65
C GLN A 281 -2.11 2.37 -5.79
N MET A 282 -2.63 3.30 -4.99
CA MET A 282 -1.81 4.02 -4.01
C MET A 282 -1.48 3.11 -2.82
N VAL A 283 -0.25 3.21 -2.33
CA VAL A 283 0.24 2.55 -1.12
C VAL A 283 0.81 3.58 -0.16
N LEU A 284 0.70 3.34 1.14
CA LEU A 284 1.18 4.26 2.17
C LEU A 284 2.57 3.84 2.65
N VAL A 285 3.53 4.72 2.45
CA VAL A 285 4.87 4.61 3.04
C VAL A 285 4.88 5.28 4.41
N LYS A 286 5.30 4.53 5.41
CA LYS A 286 5.38 4.98 6.79
C LYS A 286 6.76 5.57 7.10
N ALA A 287 6.80 6.48 8.07
CA ALA A 287 8.07 6.97 8.61
C ALA A 287 8.83 5.86 9.34
N GLY A 288 10.13 5.77 9.09
CA GLY A 288 11.06 5.02 9.92
C GLY A 288 11.45 5.82 11.18
N ASP A 289 11.95 5.13 12.19
CA ASP A 289 12.48 5.76 13.40
C ASP A 289 14.02 5.83 13.28
N PHE A 290 14.53 7.01 12.92
CA PHE A 290 15.94 7.23 12.69
C PHE A 290 16.47 8.36 13.60
N PRO A 291 17.18 8.01 14.70
CA PRO A 291 17.76 9.01 15.59
C PRO A 291 18.88 9.81 14.91
N TYR A 292 19.22 10.94 15.52
CA TYR A 292 20.32 11.79 15.09
C TYR A 292 21.60 11.39 15.83
N ASP A 293 22.65 11.05 15.07
CA ASP A 293 23.98 10.83 15.62
C ASP A 293 24.61 12.18 16.03
N ARG A 294 25.59 12.14 16.93
CA ARG A 294 26.45 13.30 17.13
C ARG A 294 27.17 13.64 15.83
N SER A 295 27.57 14.89 15.66
CA SER A 295 28.40 15.26 14.51
C SER A 295 29.72 14.51 14.54
N LEU A 296 30.04 13.82 13.44
CA LEU A 296 31.21 12.93 13.32
C LEU A 296 32.41 13.74 12.79
N PRO A 297 33.54 13.74 13.49
CA PRO A 297 34.78 14.34 12.97
C PRO A 297 35.39 13.38 11.93
N VAL A 298 35.58 13.85 10.71
CA VAL A 298 36.13 13.08 9.59
C VAL A 298 37.16 13.87 8.82
N ASP A 299 38.03 13.19 8.07
CA ASP A 299 39.01 13.82 7.18
C ASP A 299 38.25 14.68 6.13
N PRO A 300 38.52 16.01 6.02
CA PRO A 300 37.89 16.85 5.04
C PRO A 300 38.02 16.37 3.59
N ALA A 301 39.07 15.64 3.24
CA ALA A 301 39.26 15.08 1.90
C ALA A 301 38.15 14.06 1.55
N THR A 302 37.57 13.37 2.54
CA THR A 302 36.47 12.44 2.34
C THR A 302 35.11 13.14 2.17
N LEU A 303 35.05 14.46 2.39
CA LEU A 303 33.85 15.30 2.21
C LEU A 303 33.88 16.05 0.86
N ASP A 304 34.94 15.89 0.05
CA ASP A 304 34.99 16.51 -1.28
C ASP A 304 33.78 16.10 -2.12
N PRO A 305 32.95 17.04 -2.61
CA PRO A 305 31.72 16.73 -3.32
C PRO A 305 31.93 15.93 -4.59
N GLU A 306 33.00 16.15 -5.33
CA GLU A 306 33.31 15.46 -6.58
C GLU A 306 33.69 13.99 -6.30
N THR A 307 34.51 13.75 -5.28
CA THR A 307 34.89 12.41 -4.83
C THR A 307 33.65 11.63 -4.39
N ASN A 308 32.79 12.25 -3.56
CA ASN A 308 31.56 11.60 -3.11
C ASN A 308 30.60 11.30 -4.29
N ARG A 309 30.44 12.23 -5.24
CA ARG A 309 29.61 12.05 -6.43
C ARG A 309 30.12 10.86 -7.27
N THR A 310 31.42 10.84 -7.57
CA THR A 310 32.05 9.78 -8.38
C THR A 310 31.89 8.41 -7.75
N GLU A 311 32.16 8.27 -6.43
CA GLU A 311 32.01 7.00 -5.73
C GLU A 311 30.54 6.57 -5.66
N ASN A 312 29.59 7.49 -5.47
CA ASN A 312 28.17 7.16 -5.44
C ASN A 312 27.65 6.74 -6.83
N GLU A 313 28.10 7.38 -7.90
CA GLU A 313 27.78 6.97 -9.29
C GLU A 313 28.31 5.58 -9.61
N LEU A 314 29.55 5.28 -9.21
CA LEU A 314 30.11 3.93 -9.33
C LEU A 314 29.27 2.91 -8.56
N TRP A 315 28.94 3.19 -7.30
CA TRP A 315 28.17 2.31 -6.43
C TRP A 315 26.77 2.04 -7.01
N SER A 316 26.10 3.07 -7.48
CA SER A 316 24.81 2.99 -8.16
C SER A 316 24.90 2.19 -9.46
N SER A 317 25.96 2.40 -10.26
CA SER A 317 26.13 1.67 -11.53
C SER A 317 26.31 0.18 -11.33
N LEU A 318 27.02 -0.24 -10.26
CA LEU A 318 27.24 -1.64 -9.91
C LEU A 318 25.94 -2.28 -9.39
N SER A 319 25.23 -1.60 -8.50
CA SER A 319 24.02 -2.12 -7.86
C SER A 319 22.73 -1.98 -8.67
N SER A 320 22.77 -1.30 -9.82
CA SER A 320 21.63 -1.19 -10.74
C SER A 320 21.44 -2.39 -11.67
N VAL A 321 22.44 -3.25 -11.77
CA VAL A 321 22.36 -4.48 -12.56
C VAL A 321 21.44 -5.47 -11.87
N VAL A 322 20.55 -6.11 -12.62
CA VAL A 322 19.61 -7.10 -12.07
C VAL A 322 19.88 -8.44 -12.72
N SER A 323 20.55 -9.31 -12.00
CA SER A 323 20.79 -10.69 -12.40
C SER A 323 19.53 -11.53 -12.18
N PRO A 324 19.07 -12.32 -13.18
CA PRO A 324 17.82 -13.06 -13.07
C PRO A 324 17.91 -14.30 -12.18
N GLU A 325 19.12 -14.80 -11.92
CA GLU A 325 19.38 -15.95 -11.08
C GLU A 325 19.45 -15.53 -9.61
N LYS A 326 18.73 -16.24 -8.74
CA LYS A 326 18.83 -16.09 -7.30
C LYS A 326 19.99 -16.95 -6.79
N LEU A 327 21.00 -16.33 -6.18
CA LEU A 327 22.22 -17.01 -5.74
C LEU A 327 22.25 -17.32 -4.24
N TRP A 328 21.31 -16.81 -3.45
CA TRP A 328 21.21 -17.07 -2.01
C TRP A 328 20.12 -18.08 -1.67
N THR A 329 20.23 -18.70 -0.51
CA THR A 329 19.22 -19.57 0.10
C THR A 329 19.14 -19.28 1.60
N GLY A 330 17.91 -19.21 2.13
CA GLY A 330 17.67 -18.89 3.54
C GLY A 330 18.02 -17.44 3.89
N ASP A 331 18.23 -17.20 5.18
CA ASP A 331 18.61 -15.91 5.74
C ASP A 331 20.08 -15.55 5.45
N PHE A 332 20.42 -14.28 5.55
CA PHE A 332 21.79 -13.79 5.50
C PHE A 332 22.46 -13.97 6.87
N SER A 333 23.76 -14.31 6.89
CA SER A 333 24.55 -14.41 8.11
C SER A 333 25.17 -13.05 8.49
N PRO A 334 25.34 -12.75 9.79
CA PRO A 334 26.18 -11.63 10.21
C PRO A 334 27.61 -11.80 9.63
N PRO A 335 28.14 -10.77 8.96
CA PRO A 335 29.40 -10.86 8.21
C PRO A 335 30.67 -10.77 9.10
N VAL A 336 30.56 -11.06 10.39
CA VAL A 336 31.62 -10.92 11.40
C VAL A 336 31.73 -12.17 12.23
N ASP A 337 32.79 -12.28 13.05
CA ASP A 337 32.91 -13.34 14.05
C ASP A 337 31.64 -13.38 14.93
N PRO A 338 31.12 -14.58 15.26
CA PRO A 338 29.90 -14.72 16.09
C PRO A 338 29.96 -13.97 17.43
N ALA A 339 31.16 -13.71 17.96
CA ALA A 339 31.31 -12.90 19.18
C ALA A 339 30.90 -11.44 19.01
N PHE A 340 30.85 -10.93 17.78
CA PHE A 340 30.50 -9.56 17.43
C PHE A 340 29.16 -9.45 16.66
N ALA A 341 28.50 -10.57 16.40
CA ALA A 341 27.28 -10.61 15.58
C ALA A 341 26.14 -9.70 16.07
N GLU A 342 26.07 -9.41 17.36
CA GLU A 342 25.10 -8.49 17.97
C GLU A 342 25.72 -7.19 18.49
N CYS A 343 26.98 -6.91 18.17
CA CYS A 343 27.66 -5.69 18.59
C CYS A 343 27.64 -4.65 17.46
N TYR A 344 26.86 -3.58 17.64
CA TYR A 344 26.72 -2.48 16.67
C TYR A 344 27.23 -1.17 17.23
N SER A 345 28.14 -0.50 16.53
CA SER A 345 28.60 0.84 16.87
C SER A 345 27.70 1.93 16.29
N SER A 346 27.06 1.67 15.15
CA SER A 346 26.03 2.56 14.56
C SER A 346 25.00 1.76 13.76
N ARG A 347 23.74 2.20 13.78
CA ARG A 347 22.63 1.54 13.10
C ARG A 347 22.30 2.23 11.78
N PHE A 348 21.70 1.48 10.87
CA PHE A 348 21.17 1.98 9.62
C PHE A 348 20.15 3.10 9.84
N GLY A 349 20.19 4.09 8.96
CA GLY A 349 19.22 5.18 8.91
C GLY A 349 19.50 6.33 9.87
N ASN A 350 20.41 6.19 10.86
CA ASN A 350 20.79 7.27 11.76
C ASN A 350 21.15 8.52 10.96
N ARG A 351 20.55 9.67 11.32
CA ARG A 351 20.82 10.95 10.65
C ARG A 351 22.21 11.42 10.98
N ARG A 352 23.00 11.74 9.96
CA ARG A 352 24.43 12.08 10.10
C ARG A 352 24.75 13.50 9.70
N SER A 353 25.61 14.11 10.48
CA SER A 353 26.31 15.37 10.23
C SER A 353 27.81 15.14 10.35
N TYR A 354 28.60 15.82 9.54
CA TYR A 354 30.06 15.71 9.55
C TYR A 354 30.68 17.06 9.87
N ASN A 355 31.74 17.08 10.72
CA ASN A 355 32.52 18.27 11.09
C ASN A 355 31.67 19.47 11.53
N GLY A 356 30.53 19.24 12.19
CA GLY A 356 29.63 20.31 12.66
C GLY A 356 28.72 20.90 11.59
N GLY A 357 28.62 20.28 10.41
CA GLY A 357 27.69 20.68 9.34
C GLY A 357 26.24 20.31 9.59
N GLU A 358 25.39 20.49 8.59
CA GLU A 358 23.98 20.12 8.63
C GLU A 358 23.76 18.61 8.53
N TYR A 359 22.59 18.12 9.00
CA TYR A 359 22.17 16.71 8.91
C TYR A 359 21.58 16.39 7.53
N LEU A 360 22.46 16.37 6.50
CA LEU A 360 22.09 16.09 5.11
C LEU A 360 22.25 14.61 4.72
N TYR A 361 22.82 13.81 5.61
CA TYR A 361 23.16 12.42 5.34
C TYR A 361 22.46 11.47 6.32
N PHE A 362 22.46 10.22 5.98
CA PHE A 362 22.05 9.14 6.87
C PHE A 362 23.09 8.01 6.82
N HIS A 363 23.05 7.13 7.80
CA HIS A 363 23.90 5.94 7.82
C HIS A 363 23.35 4.87 6.87
N THR A 364 24.07 4.58 5.80
CA THR A 364 23.62 3.72 4.69
C THR A 364 23.69 2.23 4.97
N GLY A 365 24.30 1.84 6.10
CA GLY A 365 24.49 0.44 6.49
C GLY A 365 24.41 0.20 7.99
N LEU A 366 25.03 -0.87 8.43
CA LEU A 366 25.16 -1.29 9.81
C LEU A 366 26.64 -1.38 10.15
N ASP A 367 27.08 -0.68 11.19
CA ASP A 367 28.47 -0.73 11.64
C ASP A 367 28.64 -1.79 12.73
N PHE A 368 29.26 -2.92 12.39
CA PHE A 368 29.62 -3.94 13.35
C PHE A 368 30.89 -3.57 14.11
N CYS A 369 30.91 -3.81 15.44
CA CYS A 369 32.13 -3.70 16.21
C CYS A 369 33.21 -4.64 15.67
N GLY A 370 34.47 -4.22 15.72
CA GLY A 370 35.61 -5.03 15.30
C GLY A 370 36.92 -4.30 15.51
N GLN A 371 38.03 -5.02 15.43
CA GLN A 371 39.38 -4.51 15.47
C GLN A 371 40.05 -4.76 14.12
N VAL A 372 41.09 -4.00 13.82
CA VAL A 372 41.90 -4.23 12.61
C VAL A 372 42.42 -5.67 12.62
N GLY A 373 42.09 -6.41 11.56
CA GLY A 373 42.47 -7.81 11.37
C GLY A 373 41.41 -8.85 11.77
N ASP A 374 40.28 -8.43 12.34
CA ASP A 374 39.14 -9.34 12.57
C ASP A 374 38.57 -9.83 11.23
N PRO A 375 38.10 -11.09 11.13
CA PRO A 375 37.63 -11.65 9.88
C PRO A 375 36.32 -11.07 9.43
N ILE A 376 36.16 -10.90 8.10
CA ILE A 376 34.93 -10.53 7.43
C ILE A 376 34.50 -11.69 6.54
N TYR A 377 33.22 -12.09 6.66
CA TYR A 377 32.64 -13.19 5.92
C TYR A 377 31.55 -12.69 4.94
N ALA A 378 31.35 -13.44 3.85
CA ALA A 378 30.23 -13.21 2.94
C ALA A 378 28.90 -13.53 3.63
N ALA A 379 27.97 -12.58 3.69
CA ALA A 379 26.68 -12.77 4.36
C ALA A 379 25.78 -13.80 3.67
N ALA A 380 25.95 -14.00 2.36
CA ALA A 380 25.25 -14.98 1.53
C ALA A 380 26.12 -15.33 0.32
N SER A 381 25.78 -16.42 -0.38
CA SER A 381 26.44 -16.83 -1.63
C SER A 381 26.14 -15.80 -2.73
N GLY A 382 27.12 -15.58 -3.63
CA GLY A 382 27.01 -14.60 -4.70
C GLY A 382 28.26 -14.48 -5.55
N VAL A 383 28.31 -13.42 -6.37
CA VAL A 383 29.44 -13.09 -7.24
C VAL A 383 30.02 -11.73 -6.84
N VAL A 384 31.32 -11.66 -6.64
CA VAL A 384 32.00 -10.40 -6.35
C VAL A 384 31.98 -9.49 -7.56
N VAL A 385 31.39 -8.30 -7.42
CA VAL A 385 31.29 -7.28 -8.48
C VAL A 385 32.21 -6.10 -8.26
N PHE A 386 32.73 -5.93 -7.06
CA PHE A 386 33.72 -4.90 -6.72
C PHE A 386 34.67 -5.42 -5.62
N ALA A 387 35.96 -5.14 -5.76
CA ALA A 387 37.01 -5.48 -4.80
C ALA A 387 38.23 -4.54 -5.02
N ASP A 388 38.20 -3.33 -4.45
CA ASP A 388 39.24 -2.31 -4.65
C ASP A 388 39.19 -1.24 -3.55
N THR A 389 40.02 -0.21 -3.66
CA THR A 389 40.17 0.89 -2.70
C THR A 389 39.53 2.18 -3.22
N LEU A 390 38.69 2.79 -2.40
CA LEU A 390 38.02 4.06 -2.62
C LEU A 390 38.41 5.07 -1.52
N THR A 391 38.22 6.36 -1.77
CA THR A 391 38.58 7.43 -0.81
C THR A 391 37.62 7.46 0.37
N VAL A 392 36.30 7.33 0.11
CA VAL A 392 35.26 7.41 1.16
C VAL A 392 35.01 6.05 1.78
N ARG A 393 34.82 5.03 0.94
CA ARG A 393 34.48 3.66 1.38
C ARG A 393 35.70 2.86 1.85
N GLY A 394 36.92 3.36 1.60
CA GLY A 394 38.15 2.64 1.90
C GLY A 394 38.30 1.41 1.02
N LYS A 395 39.00 0.39 1.48
CA LYS A 395 38.99 -0.91 0.82
C LYS A 395 37.61 -1.55 1.00
N ALA A 396 36.97 -1.88 -0.13
CA ALA A 396 35.61 -2.31 -0.14
C ALA A 396 35.40 -3.52 -1.06
N THR A 397 34.46 -4.38 -0.69
CA THR A 397 33.97 -5.50 -1.49
C THR A 397 32.47 -5.34 -1.69
N MET A 398 31.94 -5.60 -2.91
CA MET A 398 30.52 -5.71 -3.18
C MET A 398 30.23 -7.05 -3.84
N ILE A 399 29.16 -7.73 -3.37
CA ILE A 399 28.72 -9.04 -3.85
C ILE A 399 27.31 -8.91 -4.41
N ASP A 400 27.10 -9.40 -5.65
CA ASP A 400 25.81 -9.60 -6.29
C ASP A 400 25.23 -10.96 -5.87
N HIS A 401 24.06 -10.98 -5.26
CA HIS A 401 23.35 -12.20 -4.87
C HIS A 401 22.22 -12.58 -5.87
N GLY A 402 22.09 -11.84 -6.97
CA GLY A 402 20.99 -11.99 -7.90
C GLY A 402 19.74 -11.19 -7.50
N TRP A 403 18.78 -11.13 -8.39
CA TRP A 403 17.49 -10.41 -8.20
C TRP A 403 17.63 -8.92 -7.84
N GLY A 404 18.81 -8.30 -8.10
CA GLY A 404 19.09 -6.92 -7.72
C GLY A 404 19.41 -6.74 -6.24
N ILE A 405 19.80 -7.81 -5.55
CA ILE A 405 20.22 -7.80 -4.15
C ILE A 405 21.75 -7.81 -4.08
N TYR A 406 22.28 -6.83 -3.35
CA TYR A 406 23.72 -6.69 -3.16
C TYR A 406 24.07 -6.54 -1.69
N THR A 407 25.25 -7.03 -1.31
CA THR A 407 25.88 -6.68 -0.03
C THR A 407 27.21 -5.98 -0.27
N ALA A 408 27.53 -5.04 0.61
CA ALA A 408 28.81 -4.33 0.54
C ALA A 408 29.49 -4.30 1.91
N TYR A 409 30.80 -4.46 1.88
CA TYR A 409 31.70 -4.60 3.03
C TYR A 409 32.79 -3.54 2.89
N MET A 410 32.84 -2.57 3.81
CA MET A 410 33.71 -1.41 3.68
C MET A 410 34.72 -1.29 4.82
N HIS A 411 35.64 -0.34 4.66
CA HIS A 411 36.70 0.01 5.63
C HIS A 411 37.68 -1.10 5.93
N GLN A 412 37.80 -2.10 5.01
CA GLN A 412 38.66 -3.27 5.18
C GLN A 412 40.15 -2.87 5.28
N SER A 413 40.95 -3.71 5.97
CA SER A 413 42.41 -3.66 5.95
C SER A 413 43.00 -4.51 4.82
N GLU A 414 42.38 -5.65 4.53
CA GLU A 414 42.75 -6.56 3.45
C GLU A 414 41.49 -7.12 2.76
N ILE A 415 41.60 -7.36 1.45
CA ILE A 415 40.57 -7.99 0.61
C ILE A 415 41.17 -9.31 0.11
N PHE A 416 40.43 -10.43 0.24
CA PHE A 416 40.88 -11.76 -0.13
C PHE A 416 40.23 -12.31 -1.39
N VAL A 417 39.29 -11.61 -1.96
CA VAL A 417 38.52 -12.03 -3.13
C VAL A 417 38.74 -11.08 -4.31
N SER A 418 38.40 -11.53 -5.51
CA SER A 418 38.57 -10.77 -6.75
C SER A 418 37.26 -10.63 -7.50
N VAL A 419 37.11 -9.58 -8.31
CA VAL A 419 35.92 -9.38 -9.17
C VAL A 419 35.72 -10.59 -10.09
N GLY A 420 34.49 -11.08 -10.17
CA GLY A 420 34.07 -12.28 -10.88
C GLY A 420 34.18 -13.58 -10.09
N GLU A 421 34.73 -13.56 -8.88
CA GLU A 421 34.80 -14.73 -8.01
C GLU A 421 33.42 -15.06 -7.44
N HIS A 422 33.05 -16.36 -7.49
CA HIS A 422 31.91 -16.90 -6.76
C HIS A 422 32.29 -17.15 -5.31
N VAL A 423 31.52 -16.63 -4.38
CA VAL A 423 31.70 -16.83 -2.95
C VAL A 423 30.52 -17.57 -2.34
N GLU A 424 30.78 -18.40 -1.39
CA GLU A 424 29.76 -19.08 -0.60
C GLU A 424 29.41 -18.29 0.66
N LYS A 425 28.19 -18.47 1.19
CA LYS A 425 27.81 -17.96 2.51
C LYS A 425 28.84 -18.35 3.55
N ASP A 426 29.23 -17.45 4.45
CA ASP A 426 30.25 -17.60 5.51
C ASP A 426 31.69 -17.80 4.99
N GLN A 427 31.97 -17.61 3.69
CA GLN A 427 33.33 -17.59 3.16
C GLN A 427 34.07 -16.34 3.66
N LEU A 428 35.33 -16.53 4.10
CA LEU A 428 36.23 -15.44 4.48
C LEU A 428 36.57 -14.59 3.23
N ILE A 429 36.23 -13.29 3.24
CA ILE A 429 36.40 -12.39 2.09
C ILE A 429 37.37 -11.22 2.36
N GLY A 430 37.74 -10.98 3.61
CA GLY A 430 38.64 -9.89 3.97
C GLY A 430 38.80 -9.73 5.47
N LEU A 431 39.45 -8.64 5.88
CA LEU A 431 39.68 -8.30 7.29
C LEU A 431 39.19 -6.90 7.60
N VAL A 432 38.61 -6.71 8.79
CA VAL A 432 38.23 -5.41 9.33
C VAL A 432 39.41 -4.45 9.34
N GLY A 433 39.20 -3.23 9.01
CA GLY A 433 40.20 -2.19 8.96
C GLY A 433 39.77 -0.85 9.52
N ASN A 434 40.47 0.18 9.07
CA ASN A 434 40.22 1.58 9.43
C ASN A 434 40.52 2.48 8.21
N THR A 435 40.15 2.02 7.01
CA THR A 435 40.40 2.73 5.75
C THR A 435 39.18 3.54 5.31
N GLY A 436 39.39 4.66 4.60
CA GLY A 436 38.31 5.53 4.16
C GLY A 436 37.81 6.49 5.23
N ARG A 437 36.50 6.82 5.20
CA ARG A 437 35.83 7.78 6.10
C ARG A 437 35.35 7.10 7.38
N VAL A 438 36.20 7.01 8.38
CA VAL A 438 35.95 6.33 9.65
C VAL A 438 36.44 7.14 10.85
N GLU A 439 35.87 6.90 12.04
CA GLU A 439 36.39 7.39 13.32
C GLU A 439 37.28 6.35 14.02
N GLY A 440 37.18 5.09 13.66
CA GLY A 440 37.90 3.97 14.25
C GLY A 440 37.60 2.65 13.58
N PRO A 441 38.28 1.54 13.95
CA PRO A 441 38.08 0.26 13.30
C PRO A 441 36.65 -0.28 13.50
N HIS A 442 36.02 -0.69 12.41
CA HIS A 442 34.73 -1.36 12.37
C HIS A 442 34.49 -1.95 10.97
N LEU A 443 33.50 -2.82 10.83
CA LEU A 443 32.96 -3.22 9.54
C LEU A 443 31.67 -2.41 9.27
N HIS A 444 31.68 -1.58 8.22
CA HIS A 444 30.45 -1.02 7.66
C HIS A 444 29.86 -2.01 6.64
N PHE A 445 28.63 -2.47 6.91
CA PHE A 445 27.93 -3.46 6.10
C PHE A 445 26.65 -2.88 5.52
N GLU A 446 26.50 -2.92 4.19
CA GLU A 446 25.29 -2.49 3.48
C GLU A 446 24.56 -3.67 2.85
N VAL A 447 23.23 -3.55 2.78
CA VAL A 447 22.37 -4.33 1.89
C VAL A 447 21.68 -3.36 0.94
N LEU A 448 21.79 -3.60 -0.37
CA LEU A 448 21.12 -2.81 -1.40
C LEU A 448 20.07 -3.69 -2.10
N VAL A 449 18.89 -3.13 -2.32
CA VAL A 449 17.74 -3.80 -2.95
C VAL A 449 17.22 -2.91 -4.07
N GLY A 450 17.34 -3.37 -5.31
CA GLY A 450 17.01 -2.54 -6.48
C GLY A 450 17.81 -1.24 -6.53
N GLY A 451 19.09 -1.27 -6.11
CA GLY A 451 19.98 -0.12 -6.07
C GLY A 451 19.80 0.83 -4.87
N ILE A 452 18.89 0.55 -3.95
CA ILE A 452 18.58 1.37 -2.77
C ILE A 452 19.05 0.66 -1.49
N GLN A 453 19.77 1.38 -0.62
CA GLN A 453 20.18 0.85 0.68
C GLN A 453 18.95 0.55 1.54
N SER A 454 18.88 -0.67 2.05
CA SER A 454 17.88 -1.19 2.96
C SER A 454 18.51 -1.56 4.30
N ASN A 455 17.72 -1.56 5.38
CA ASN A 455 18.20 -1.89 6.71
C ASN A 455 18.76 -3.31 6.78
N PRO A 456 20.08 -3.50 6.98
CA PRO A 456 20.68 -4.83 7.00
C PRO A 456 20.11 -5.75 8.06
N LEU A 457 19.64 -5.22 9.20
CA LEU A 457 19.04 -6.03 10.25
C LEU A 457 17.79 -6.79 9.79
N ASN A 458 17.06 -6.28 8.80
CA ASN A 458 15.93 -7.01 8.25
C ASN A 458 16.39 -8.27 7.53
N TRP A 459 17.45 -8.18 6.74
CA TRP A 459 18.04 -9.30 5.99
C TRP A 459 18.75 -10.32 6.85
N LEU A 460 19.28 -9.89 8.02
CA LEU A 460 19.93 -10.77 8.99
C LEU A 460 18.95 -11.48 9.93
N ASN A 461 17.70 -10.99 10.06
CA ASN A 461 16.72 -11.49 11.02
C ASN A 461 15.47 -12.11 10.37
N GLN A 462 15.33 -12.02 9.06
CA GLN A 462 14.20 -12.60 8.32
C GLN A 462 14.65 -13.13 6.97
N GLU A 463 14.00 -14.18 6.54
CA GLU A 463 14.20 -14.78 5.22
C GLU A 463 13.36 -14.02 4.18
N TYR A 464 14.00 -13.72 3.05
CA TYR A 464 13.34 -13.20 1.85
C TYR A 464 13.19 -14.31 0.80
N PRO A 465 12.16 -14.23 -0.07
CA PRO A 465 11.83 -15.28 -1.03
C PRO A 465 12.95 -15.65 -1.98
#